data_31ebbb422ae5b4a0ce3fb68f81417adc
#
_entry.id   31ebbb422ae5b4a0ce3fb68f81417adc
#
_cell.length_a   1.000
_cell.length_b   1.000
_cell.length_c   1.000
_cell.angle_alpha   90.00
_cell.angle_beta   90.00
_cell.angle_gamma   90.00
#
_symmetry.space_group_name_H-M   'P 1'
#
loop_
_entity.id
_entity.type
_entity.pdbx_description
1 polymer ?
#
loop_
_entity_poly.entity_id
_entity_poly.type
_entity_poly.pdbx_seq_one_letter_code
_entity_poly.pdbx_strand_id
1 'polypeptide(L)'
;MGNLYDLADIESSLNDSFVYLGFPSINGSARAAQTDGLVAISSDSKYKEACWQLIKYMLTDEVQEIEIIYGNNPVINTVFEDHCKYAAHPDSVSDNEVVWKSIVRGKKAVPDRIISDYREMVLSINSVISYDWGLYNIICDEVNAYYYQNKSPEAIAKTFQSRLDLYVSENYK
;
A
#
# COMPACT_ATOMS: atom_id res chain seq x y z
N MET A 1 0.60 -1.61 3.25
CA MET A 1 -0.35 -1.01 4.20
C MET A 1 -1.69 -1.65 3.92
N GLY A 2 -2.39 -2.14 4.93
CA GLY A 2 -3.68 -2.79 4.75
C GLY A 2 -4.76 -1.83 4.26
N ASN A 3 -5.89 -2.36 3.87
CA ASN A 3 -7.06 -1.56 3.53
C ASN A 3 -7.71 -0.96 4.78
N LEU A 4 -8.75 -0.16 4.58
CA LEU A 4 -9.44 0.55 5.65
C LEU A 4 -10.00 -0.38 6.76
N TYR A 5 -10.48 -1.57 6.38
CA TYR A 5 -10.99 -2.55 7.34
C TYR A 5 -9.89 -3.19 8.18
N ASP A 6 -8.72 -3.46 7.59
CA ASP A 6 -7.58 -4.02 8.33
C ASP A 6 -7.14 -3.08 9.45
N LEU A 7 -7.17 -1.78 9.20
CA LEU A 7 -6.84 -0.78 10.22
C LEU A 7 -7.85 -0.78 11.38
N ALA A 8 -9.14 -0.85 11.06
CA ALA A 8 -10.19 -0.94 12.07
C ALA A 8 -10.07 -2.24 12.90
N ASP A 9 -9.77 -3.36 12.25
CA ASP A 9 -9.60 -4.65 12.91
C ASP A 9 -8.36 -4.65 13.83
N ILE A 10 -7.25 -4.03 13.40
CA ILE A 10 -6.03 -3.91 14.22
C ILE A 10 -6.30 -3.02 15.45
N GLU A 11 -6.90 -1.84 15.31
CA GLU A 11 -7.25 -0.98 16.45
C GLU A 11 -8.18 -1.70 17.43
N SER A 12 -9.20 -2.39 16.92
CA SER A 12 -10.11 -3.19 17.74
C SER A 12 -9.39 -4.30 18.51
N SER A 13 -8.42 -4.97 17.87
CA SER A 13 -7.68 -6.07 18.47
C SER A 13 -6.71 -5.61 19.55
N LEU A 14 -6.09 -4.45 19.38
CA LEU A 14 -5.16 -3.87 20.34
C LEU A 14 -5.87 -3.05 21.43
N ASN A 15 -7.15 -2.73 21.25
CA ASN A 15 -7.92 -1.83 22.08
C ASN A 15 -7.21 -0.47 22.28
N ASP A 16 -6.59 0.02 21.22
CA ASP A 16 -5.81 1.26 21.21
C ASP A 16 -5.94 1.95 19.84
N SER A 17 -5.54 3.22 19.75
CA SER A 17 -5.59 4.01 18.53
C SER A 17 -4.20 4.18 17.91
N PHE A 18 -4.14 4.28 16.58
CA PHE A 18 -2.91 4.52 15.83
C PHE A 18 -2.78 5.96 15.38
N VAL A 19 -1.53 6.40 15.28
CA VAL A 19 -1.15 7.64 14.60
C VAL A 19 -0.30 7.29 13.39
N TYR A 20 -0.68 7.79 12.22
CA TYR A 20 0.07 7.59 10.98
C TYR A 20 1.18 8.61 10.86
N LEU A 21 2.41 8.21 11.12
CA LEU A 21 3.57 9.11 11.09
C LEU A 21 4.28 9.16 9.74
N GLY A 22 4.07 8.17 8.87
CA GLY A 22 4.87 7.98 7.65
C GLY A 22 6.25 7.39 7.95
N PHE A 23 7.11 7.33 6.93
CA PHE A 23 8.47 6.84 7.09
C PHE A 23 9.39 7.92 7.67
N PRO A 24 10.31 7.58 8.59
CA PRO A 24 11.34 8.50 9.04
C PRO A 24 12.17 9.00 7.85
N SER A 25 12.40 10.30 7.77
CA SER A 25 13.28 10.90 6.78
C SER A 25 14.11 12.03 7.39
N ILE A 26 15.19 12.41 6.72
CA ILE A 26 16.10 13.49 7.20
C ILE A 26 15.34 14.82 7.35
N ASN A 27 14.31 15.04 6.54
CA ASN A 27 13.51 16.27 6.51
C ASN A 27 12.15 16.14 7.23
N GLY A 28 12.00 15.17 8.11
CA GLY A 28 10.74 14.88 8.80
C GLY A 28 10.16 13.50 8.43
N SER A 29 8.86 13.38 8.23
CA SER A 29 8.23 12.13 7.79
C SER A 29 7.96 12.16 6.28
N ALA A 30 8.39 11.12 5.57
CA ALA A 30 8.00 10.91 4.18
C ALA A 30 6.71 10.08 4.15
N ARG A 31 5.68 10.61 3.51
CA ARG A 31 4.43 9.87 3.24
C ARG A 31 4.55 9.26 1.85
N ALA A 32 4.93 8.00 1.82
CA ALA A 32 5.25 7.28 0.60
C ALA A 32 4.27 6.13 0.37
N ALA A 33 3.89 5.92 -0.87
CA ALA A 33 3.17 4.74 -1.31
C ALA A 33 4.10 3.81 -2.08
N GLN A 34 3.92 2.52 -1.89
CA GLN A 34 4.45 1.51 -2.79
C GLN A 34 3.43 1.26 -3.89
N THR A 35 3.84 1.35 -5.14
CA THR A 35 3.00 0.93 -6.27
C THR A 35 3.10 -0.58 -6.41
N ASP A 36 1.93 -1.23 -6.47
CA ASP A 36 1.83 -2.67 -6.71
C ASP A 36 1.45 -2.90 -8.16
N GLY A 37 2.03 -2.82 -9.10
CA GLY A 37 1.72 -2.99 -10.52
C GLY A 37 1.98 -1.72 -11.32
N LEU A 38 3.09 -1.74 -12.04
CA LEU A 38 3.40 -0.75 -13.05
C LEU A 38 3.07 -1.32 -14.42
N VAL A 39 2.31 -0.56 -15.21
CA VAL A 39 1.99 -0.93 -16.59
C VAL A 39 2.60 0.08 -17.53
N ALA A 40 3.31 -0.41 -18.54
CA ALA A 40 3.92 0.41 -19.58
C ALA A 40 3.69 -0.20 -20.97
N ILE A 41 3.67 0.65 -21.99
CA ILE A 41 3.58 0.23 -23.39
C ILE A 41 4.99 0.22 -23.97
N SER A 42 5.43 -0.92 -24.49
CA SER A 42 6.72 -1.01 -25.18
C SER A 42 6.79 -0.04 -26.36
N SER A 43 7.91 0.67 -26.50
CA SER A 43 8.17 1.56 -27.65
C SER A 43 8.09 0.81 -28.98
N ASP A 44 8.39 -0.49 -29.01
CA ASP A 44 8.43 -1.32 -30.20
C ASP A 44 7.10 -2.03 -30.49
N SER A 45 6.10 -1.87 -29.61
CA SER A 45 4.77 -2.47 -29.82
C SER A 45 4.13 -1.97 -31.11
N LYS A 46 3.67 -2.90 -31.93
CA LYS A 46 2.84 -2.61 -33.11
C LYS A 46 1.37 -2.35 -32.76
N TYR A 47 0.97 -2.60 -31.51
CA TYR A 47 -0.41 -2.51 -31.02
C TYR A 47 -0.58 -1.46 -29.94
N LYS A 48 0.14 -0.33 -30.03
CA LYS A 48 0.13 0.71 -28.98
C LYS A 48 -1.26 1.19 -28.63
N GLU A 49 -2.14 1.37 -29.63
CA GLU A 49 -3.51 1.80 -29.41
C GLU A 49 -4.32 0.76 -28.60
N ALA A 50 -4.20 -0.52 -28.95
CA ALA A 50 -4.86 -1.58 -28.19
C ALA A 50 -4.34 -1.68 -26.76
N CYS A 51 -3.02 -1.54 -26.55
CA CYS A 51 -2.41 -1.48 -25.22
C CYS A 51 -2.94 -0.29 -24.42
N TRP A 52 -3.09 0.87 -25.07
CA TRP A 52 -3.66 2.06 -24.44
C TRP A 52 -5.13 1.87 -24.03
N GLN A 53 -5.94 1.21 -24.87
CA GLN A 53 -7.33 0.87 -24.53
C GLN A 53 -7.39 -0.06 -23.31
N LEU A 54 -6.47 -1.03 -23.21
CA LEU A 54 -6.35 -1.89 -22.03
C LEU A 54 -6.02 -1.08 -20.77
N ILE A 55 -5.04 -0.18 -20.83
CA ILE A 55 -4.69 0.68 -19.70
C ILE A 55 -5.90 1.54 -19.28
N LYS A 56 -6.62 2.11 -20.23
CA LYS A 56 -7.85 2.87 -19.93
C LYS A 56 -8.91 1.99 -19.26
N TYR A 57 -9.05 0.75 -19.68
CA TYR A 57 -9.98 -0.19 -19.05
C TYR A 57 -9.57 -0.49 -17.60
N MET A 58 -8.28 -0.67 -17.33
CA MET A 58 -7.78 -0.88 -15.96
C MET A 58 -8.06 0.31 -15.03
N LEU A 59 -8.25 1.51 -15.58
CA LEU A 59 -8.59 2.73 -14.84
C LEU A 59 -10.11 3.02 -14.80
N THR A 60 -10.96 2.06 -15.17
CA THR A 60 -12.41 2.20 -14.97
C THR A 60 -12.80 1.91 -13.52
N ASP A 61 -13.90 2.51 -13.07
CA ASP A 61 -14.42 2.31 -11.73
C ASP A 61 -14.63 0.82 -11.43
N GLU A 62 -15.18 0.07 -12.39
CA GLU A 62 -15.42 -1.38 -12.28
C GLU A 62 -14.15 -2.18 -11.92
N VAL A 63 -13.04 -1.90 -12.61
CA VAL A 63 -11.77 -2.59 -12.34
C VAL A 63 -11.16 -2.11 -11.01
N GLN A 64 -11.28 -0.83 -10.71
CA GLN A 64 -10.74 -0.25 -9.48
C GLN A 64 -11.50 -0.70 -8.22
N GLU A 65 -12.80 -0.97 -8.31
CA GLU A 65 -13.57 -1.60 -7.24
C GLU A 65 -13.06 -3.01 -6.94
N ILE A 66 -12.67 -3.77 -7.98
CA ILE A 66 -12.10 -5.12 -7.82
C ILE A 66 -10.77 -5.09 -7.08
N GLU A 67 -9.93 -4.06 -7.29
CA GLU A 67 -8.66 -3.89 -6.58
C GLU A 67 -8.85 -3.82 -5.05
N ILE A 68 -9.95 -3.24 -4.59
CA ILE A 68 -10.28 -3.19 -3.15
C ILE A 68 -10.50 -4.59 -2.57
N ILE A 69 -11.08 -5.51 -3.34
CA ILE A 69 -11.26 -6.92 -2.90
C ILE A 69 -9.91 -7.58 -2.63
N TYR A 70 -8.89 -7.24 -3.41
CA TYR A 70 -7.53 -7.75 -3.23
C TYR A 70 -6.71 -6.99 -2.16
N GLY A 71 -7.33 -6.03 -1.47
CA GLY A 71 -6.68 -5.25 -0.40
C GLY A 71 -5.86 -4.06 -0.90
N ASN A 72 -5.98 -3.73 -2.18
CA ASN A 72 -5.30 -2.58 -2.78
C ASN A 72 -6.12 -1.29 -2.62
N ASN A 73 -5.46 -0.15 -2.71
CA ASN A 73 -6.15 1.12 -2.80
C ASN A 73 -6.42 1.47 -4.27
N PRO A 74 -7.64 1.90 -4.62
CA PRO A 74 -7.93 2.35 -5.96
C PRO A 74 -7.16 3.64 -6.26
N VAL A 75 -6.76 3.82 -7.52
CA VAL A 75 -6.11 5.07 -7.98
C VAL A 75 -7.12 6.10 -8.48
N ILE A 76 -8.39 5.74 -8.58
CA ILE A 76 -9.48 6.61 -8.99
C ILE A 76 -10.17 7.21 -7.76
N ASN A 77 -10.21 8.54 -7.68
CA ASN A 77 -10.74 9.25 -6.52
C ASN A 77 -12.20 8.94 -6.22
N THR A 78 -13.05 8.77 -7.24
CA THR A 78 -14.47 8.42 -7.07
C THR A 78 -14.62 7.09 -6.34
N VAL A 79 -13.88 6.08 -6.76
CA VAL A 79 -13.89 4.74 -6.15
C VAL A 79 -13.30 4.78 -4.73
N PHE A 80 -12.26 5.58 -4.50
CA PHE A 80 -11.70 5.78 -3.17
C PHE A 80 -12.71 6.43 -2.20
N GLU A 81 -13.43 7.44 -2.65
CA GLU A 81 -14.45 8.11 -1.84
C GLU A 81 -15.66 7.19 -1.57
N ASP A 82 -16.08 6.40 -2.55
CA ASP A 82 -17.12 5.38 -2.35
C ASP A 82 -16.66 4.29 -1.38
N HIS A 83 -15.39 3.87 -1.43
CA HIS A 83 -14.82 2.95 -0.43
C HIS A 83 -14.92 3.53 0.99
N CYS A 84 -14.52 4.78 1.19
CA CYS A 84 -14.65 5.46 2.47
C CYS A 84 -16.12 5.53 2.95
N LYS A 85 -17.04 5.92 2.06
CA LYS A 85 -18.47 6.03 2.33
C LYS A 85 -19.09 4.69 2.72
N TYR A 86 -18.83 3.64 1.95
CA TYR A 86 -19.41 2.31 2.21
C TYR A 86 -18.73 1.59 3.39
N ALA A 87 -17.48 1.94 3.70
CA ALA A 87 -16.86 1.47 4.92
C ALA A 87 -17.50 2.10 6.18
N ALA A 88 -17.89 3.37 6.13
CA ALA A 88 -18.64 4.01 7.21
C ALA A 88 -20.07 3.46 7.36
N HIS A 89 -20.71 3.16 6.23
CA HIS A 89 -22.12 2.77 6.17
C HIS A 89 -22.32 1.52 5.30
N PRO A 90 -21.85 0.34 5.73
CA PRO A 90 -21.91 -0.88 4.90
C PRO A 90 -23.34 -1.30 4.54
N ASP A 91 -24.32 -0.96 5.39
CA ASP A 91 -25.73 -1.24 5.14
C ASP A 91 -26.37 -0.32 4.08
N SER A 92 -25.69 0.74 3.68
CA SER A 92 -26.18 1.68 2.67
C SER A 92 -25.94 1.22 1.24
N VAL A 93 -25.15 0.16 1.03
CA VAL A 93 -24.85 -0.38 -0.30
C VAL A 93 -26.09 -0.99 -0.92
N SER A 94 -26.46 -0.52 -2.12
CA SER A 94 -27.61 -1.01 -2.86
C SER A 94 -27.44 -2.47 -3.33
N ASP A 95 -28.53 -3.21 -3.46
CA ASP A 95 -28.49 -4.60 -3.93
C ASP A 95 -28.01 -4.74 -5.39
N ASN A 96 -28.07 -3.66 -6.16
CA ASN A 96 -27.56 -3.62 -7.53
C ASN A 96 -26.03 -3.43 -7.60
N GLU A 97 -25.40 -3.02 -6.50
CA GLU A 97 -23.94 -2.78 -6.38
C GLU A 97 -23.23 -4.06 -5.95
N VAL A 98 -23.22 -5.08 -6.81
CA VAL A 98 -22.78 -6.44 -6.48
C VAL A 98 -21.34 -6.48 -5.96
N VAL A 99 -20.44 -5.71 -6.55
CA VAL A 99 -19.03 -5.64 -6.15
C VAL A 99 -18.92 -5.04 -4.74
N TRP A 100 -19.55 -3.90 -4.50
CA TRP A 100 -19.58 -3.25 -3.18
C TRP A 100 -20.23 -4.13 -2.11
N LYS A 101 -21.33 -4.81 -2.42
CA LYS A 101 -21.94 -5.81 -1.52
C LYS A 101 -20.96 -6.92 -1.15
N SER A 102 -20.11 -7.34 -2.08
CA SER A 102 -19.07 -8.34 -1.80
C SER A 102 -17.99 -7.78 -0.87
N ILE A 103 -17.56 -6.55 -1.09
CA ILE A 103 -16.53 -5.86 -0.28
C ILE A 103 -16.99 -5.70 1.17
N VAL A 104 -18.23 -5.23 1.38
CA VAL A 104 -18.76 -4.94 2.73
C VAL A 104 -19.36 -6.15 3.44
N ARG A 105 -19.46 -7.31 2.77
CA ARG A 105 -20.11 -8.49 3.34
C ARG A 105 -19.51 -8.92 4.67
N GLY A 106 -20.33 -8.88 5.73
CA GLY A 106 -19.91 -9.29 7.08
C GLY A 106 -18.95 -8.31 7.74
N LYS A 107 -18.68 -7.17 7.14
CA LYS A 107 -17.87 -6.11 7.73
C LYS A 107 -18.71 -5.24 8.66
N LYS A 108 -18.08 -4.79 9.74
CA LYS A 108 -18.66 -3.77 10.63
C LYS A 108 -18.36 -2.38 10.06
N ALA A 109 -19.22 -1.42 10.42
CA ALA A 109 -18.96 -0.03 10.09
C ALA A 109 -17.63 0.43 10.68
N VAL A 110 -16.80 1.06 9.86
CA VAL A 110 -15.53 1.65 10.28
C VAL A 110 -15.81 3.01 10.92
N PRO A 111 -15.26 3.32 12.11
CA PRO A 111 -15.44 4.62 12.75
C PRO A 111 -14.97 5.79 11.89
N ASP A 112 -15.72 6.88 11.88
CA ASP A 112 -15.43 8.09 11.09
C ASP A 112 -14.01 8.64 11.32
N ARG A 113 -13.50 8.53 12.55
CA ARG A 113 -12.13 8.92 12.88
C ARG A 113 -11.12 8.14 12.05
N ILE A 114 -11.25 6.81 11.98
CA ILE A 114 -10.32 5.95 11.21
C ILE A 114 -10.41 6.31 9.72
N ILE A 115 -11.62 6.56 9.21
CA ILE A 115 -11.81 6.97 7.81
C ILE A 115 -11.15 8.32 7.54
N SER A 116 -11.32 9.28 8.44
CA SER A 116 -10.70 10.61 8.31
C SER A 116 -9.18 10.53 8.31
N ASP A 117 -8.61 9.80 9.27
CA ASP A 117 -7.16 9.62 9.39
C ASP A 117 -6.58 8.89 8.17
N TYR A 118 -7.28 7.86 7.69
CA TYR A 118 -6.89 7.12 6.49
C TYR A 118 -6.93 7.99 5.23
N ARG A 119 -8.00 8.77 5.05
CA ARG A 119 -8.14 9.71 3.94
C ARG A 119 -7.02 10.76 3.97
N GLU A 120 -6.76 11.38 5.13
CA GLU A 120 -5.65 12.32 5.27
C GLU A 120 -4.31 11.68 4.90
N MET A 121 -4.06 10.48 5.38
CA MET A 121 -2.85 9.74 5.08
C MET A 121 -2.70 9.49 3.58
N VAL A 122 -3.73 8.94 2.91
CA VAL A 122 -3.69 8.63 1.48
C VAL A 122 -3.51 9.89 0.65
N LEU A 123 -4.27 10.96 0.92
CA LEU A 123 -4.19 12.21 0.19
C LEU A 123 -2.88 13.00 0.44
N SER A 124 -2.17 12.68 1.50
CA SER A 124 -0.88 13.32 1.82
C SER A 124 0.33 12.56 1.28
N ILE A 125 0.13 11.46 0.57
CA ILE A 125 1.22 10.74 -0.10
C ILE A 125 1.90 11.69 -1.09
N ASN A 126 3.20 11.89 -0.91
CA ASN A 126 3.99 12.83 -1.68
C ASN A 126 5.19 12.19 -2.39
N SER A 127 5.35 10.88 -2.21
CA SER A 127 6.43 10.12 -2.85
C SER A 127 5.98 8.69 -3.16
N VAL A 128 6.61 8.11 -4.17
CA VAL A 128 6.40 6.71 -4.55
C VAL A 128 7.69 5.96 -4.32
N ILE A 129 7.59 4.83 -3.65
CA ILE A 129 8.71 3.93 -3.42
C ILE A 129 8.61 2.80 -4.43
N SER A 130 9.65 2.60 -5.22
CA SER A 130 9.81 1.39 -6.00
C SER A 130 10.43 0.29 -5.13
N TYR A 131 10.00 -0.95 -5.36
CA TYR A 131 10.54 -2.08 -4.64
C TYR A 131 11.95 -2.41 -5.17
N ASP A 132 12.93 -2.32 -4.29
CA ASP A 132 14.30 -2.72 -4.59
C ASP A 132 14.58 -4.11 -3.98
N TRP A 133 14.56 -5.13 -4.83
CA TRP A 133 14.79 -6.52 -4.42
C TRP A 133 16.18 -6.76 -3.85
N GLY A 134 17.20 -6.06 -4.33
CA GLY A 134 18.56 -6.18 -3.81
C GLY A 134 18.64 -5.67 -2.36
N LEU A 135 18.07 -4.50 -2.11
CA LEU A 135 17.97 -3.94 -0.77
C LEU A 135 17.13 -4.83 0.16
N TYR A 136 15.99 -5.32 -0.32
CA TYR A 136 15.12 -6.21 0.44
C TYR A 136 15.84 -7.50 0.85
N ASN A 137 16.58 -8.12 -0.05
CA ASN A 137 17.34 -9.33 0.25
C ASN A 137 18.42 -9.08 1.31
N ILE A 138 19.11 -7.92 1.26
CA ILE A 138 20.09 -7.55 2.29
C ILE A 138 19.39 -7.47 3.67
N ILE A 139 18.22 -6.84 3.75
CA ILE A 139 17.43 -6.74 4.99
C ILE A 139 17.06 -8.15 5.48
N CYS A 140 16.51 -8.99 4.60
CA CYS A 140 16.09 -10.35 4.98
C CYS A 140 17.24 -11.22 5.48
N ASP A 141 18.39 -11.14 4.83
CA ASP A 141 19.58 -11.90 5.24
C ASP A 141 20.01 -11.53 6.67
N GLU A 142 20.08 -10.24 6.99
CA GLU A 142 20.50 -9.77 8.31
C GLU A 142 19.45 -10.04 9.40
N VAL A 143 18.16 -9.92 9.07
CA VAL A 143 17.07 -10.30 9.98
C VAL A 143 17.12 -11.81 10.28
N ASN A 144 17.36 -12.65 9.28
CA ASN A 144 17.54 -14.09 9.45
C ASN A 144 18.77 -14.40 10.32
N ALA A 145 19.88 -13.65 10.15
CA ALA A 145 21.06 -13.80 10.98
C ALA A 145 20.80 -13.48 12.47
N TYR A 146 19.92 -12.51 12.73
CA TYR A 146 19.45 -12.22 14.09
C TYR A 146 18.70 -13.41 14.72
N TYR A 147 17.67 -13.89 14.03
CA TYR A 147 16.79 -14.90 14.59
C TYR A 147 17.40 -16.30 14.66
N TYR A 148 18.23 -16.67 13.69
CA TYR A 148 18.74 -18.05 13.57
C TYR A 148 20.21 -18.24 13.93
N GLN A 149 21.00 -17.16 14.00
CA GLN A 149 22.43 -17.25 14.29
C GLN A 149 22.83 -16.62 15.62
N ASN A 150 21.88 -16.17 16.43
CA ASN A 150 22.08 -15.53 17.73
C ASN A 150 23.10 -14.37 17.71
N LYS A 151 23.15 -13.61 16.63
CA LYS A 151 23.97 -12.40 16.56
C LYS A 151 23.32 -11.26 17.34
N SER A 152 24.13 -10.42 17.97
CA SER A 152 23.58 -9.25 18.67
C SER A 152 23.02 -8.22 17.68
N PRO A 153 22.00 -7.42 18.08
CA PRO A 153 21.47 -6.34 17.25
C PRO A 153 22.54 -5.37 16.74
N GLU A 154 23.55 -5.06 17.57
CA GLU A 154 24.63 -4.14 17.22
C GLU A 154 25.56 -4.72 16.14
N ALA A 155 25.87 -6.02 16.23
CA ALA A 155 26.67 -6.71 15.21
C ALA A 155 25.94 -6.75 13.86
N ILE A 156 24.62 -6.98 13.89
CA ILE A 156 23.79 -7.00 12.69
C ILE A 156 23.68 -5.61 12.08
N ALA A 157 23.41 -4.58 12.89
CA ALA A 157 23.30 -3.20 12.40
C ALA A 157 24.60 -2.76 11.68
N LYS A 158 25.76 -3.15 12.23
CA LYS A 158 27.07 -2.84 11.61
C LYS A 158 27.26 -3.55 10.27
N THR A 159 26.89 -4.85 10.19
CA THR A 159 27.00 -5.63 8.95
C THR A 159 26.01 -5.10 7.91
N PHE A 160 24.78 -4.85 8.33
CA PHE A 160 23.74 -4.28 7.47
C PHE A 160 24.18 -2.94 6.87
N GLN A 161 24.67 -2.02 7.69
CA GLN A 161 25.13 -0.71 7.22
C GLN A 161 26.25 -0.87 6.17
N SER A 162 27.24 -1.74 6.42
CA SER A 162 28.33 -1.95 5.46
C SER A 162 27.87 -2.53 4.14
N ARG A 163 26.91 -3.47 4.15
CA ARG A 163 26.32 -4.05 2.95
C ARG A 163 25.46 -3.03 2.20
N LEU A 164 24.70 -2.22 2.92
CA LEU A 164 23.89 -1.17 2.37
C LEU A 164 24.74 -0.11 1.67
N ASP A 165 25.79 0.38 2.32
CA ASP A 165 26.72 1.37 1.75
C ASP A 165 27.35 0.87 0.46
N LEU A 166 27.78 -0.40 0.45
CA LEU A 166 28.33 -1.03 -0.76
C LEU A 166 27.27 -1.09 -1.88
N TYR A 167 26.09 -1.62 -1.57
CA TYR A 167 24.99 -1.75 -2.53
C TYR A 167 24.60 -0.40 -3.14
N VAL A 168 24.44 0.64 -2.32
CA VAL A 168 24.11 1.99 -2.78
C VAL A 168 25.22 2.55 -3.67
N SER A 169 26.49 2.35 -3.30
CA SER A 169 27.63 2.84 -4.10
C SER A 169 27.75 2.18 -5.48
N GLU A 170 27.26 0.94 -5.61
CA GLU A 170 27.31 0.18 -6.87
C GLU A 170 26.11 0.45 -7.78
N ASN A 171 24.92 0.70 -7.22
CA ASN A 171 23.67 0.75 -7.97
C ASN A 171 23.08 2.16 -8.13
N TYR A 172 23.45 3.12 -7.27
CA TYR A 172 22.91 4.47 -7.24
C TYR A 172 24.02 5.53 -7.36
N LYS A 173 24.64 5.59 -8.53
CA LYS A 173 25.66 6.61 -8.85
C LYS A 173 25.06 7.88 -9.42
#